data_3a64d310b8f02339a55a257fe9fa4498
#
_entry.id   3a64d310b8f02339a55a257fe9fa4498
#
_cell.length_a   1.000
_cell.length_b   1.000
_cell.length_c   1.000
_cell.angle_alpha   90.00
_cell.angle_beta   90.00
_cell.angle_gamma   90.00
#
_symmetry.space_group_name_H-M   'P 1'
#
loop_
_entity.id
_entity.type
_entity.pdbx_description
1 polymer ?
#
loop_
_entity_poly.entity_id
_entity_poly.type
_entity_poly.pdbx_seq_one_letter_code
_entity_poly.pdbx_strand_id
1 'polypeptide(L)'
;NFNFSVIEKNFDSNTSKFKLNNRIKKFKMTSNEFFMTNSMKYDLIFVDGDHSSNQVKIDITNSWKILNKGGYLILDDYMWWFYKDLKKNPASSINNFIVNNISEISSLKIWQQVIIKRNIYLYFYFIQSIILK
;
A
#
# COMPACT_ATOMS: atom_id res chain seq x y z
N ASN A 1 -6.35 -17.59 18.89
CA ASN A 1 -5.65 -16.41 19.41
C ASN A 1 -4.27 -16.34 18.77
N PHE A 2 -4.01 -15.29 18.00
CA PHE A 2 -2.68 -15.02 17.45
C PHE A 2 -1.71 -14.71 18.60
N ASN A 3 -0.62 -15.46 18.70
CA ASN A 3 0.42 -15.18 19.69
C ASN A 3 1.50 -14.28 19.05
N PHE A 4 1.32 -12.99 19.16
CA PHE A 4 2.23 -11.99 18.58
C PHE A 4 3.68 -12.13 19.07
N SER A 5 3.91 -12.62 20.29
CA SER A 5 5.27 -12.83 20.81
C SER A 5 6.02 -13.96 20.08
N VAL A 6 5.29 -14.99 19.64
CA VAL A 6 5.87 -16.08 18.83
C VAL A 6 6.19 -15.58 17.43
N ILE A 7 5.29 -14.79 16.82
CA ILE A 7 5.50 -14.22 15.50
C ILE A 7 6.74 -13.31 15.52
N GLU A 8 6.84 -12.43 16.50
CA GLU A 8 7.98 -11.54 16.67
C GLU A 8 9.30 -12.31 16.83
N LYS A 9 9.32 -13.33 17.69
CA LYS A 9 10.49 -14.18 17.90
C LYS A 9 10.92 -14.89 16.61
N ASN A 10 9.97 -15.40 15.84
CA ASN A 10 10.26 -16.05 14.57
C ASN A 10 10.83 -15.05 13.54
N PHE A 11 10.27 -13.84 13.46
CA PHE A 11 10.79 -12.77 12.63
C PHE A 11 12.23 -12.44 12.99
N ASP A 12 12.53 -12.20 14.26
CA ASP A 12 13.87 -11.85 14.74
C ASP A 12 14.87 -13.00 14.51
N SER A 13 14.46 -14.24 14.71
CA SER A 13 15.27 -15.42 14.41
C SER A 13 15.61 -15.52 12.92
N ASN A 14 14.61 -15.34 12.05
CA ASN A 14 14.81 -15.41 10.60
C ASN A 14 15.69 -14.27 10.08
N THR A 15 15.49 -13.05 10.56
CA THR A 15 16.31 -11.90 10.14
C THR A 15 17.76 -12.08 10.55
N SER A 16 18.01 -12.61 11.74
CA SER A 16 19.35 -12.94 12.24
C SER A 16 20.00 -14.07 11.43
N LYS A 17 19.27 -15.16 11.19
CA LYS A 17 19.73 -16.31 10.41
C LYS A 17 20.19 -15.92 9.01
N PHE A 18 19.50 -15.01 8.36
CA PHE A 18 19.81 -14.54 7.02
C PHE A 18 20.71 -13.28 7.01
N LYS A 19 21.22 -12.85 8.17
CA LYS A 19 22.11 -11.66 8.34
C LYS A 19 21.47 -10.38 7.77
N LEU A 20 20.17 -10.21 7.96
CA LEU A 20 19.42 -9.07 7.42
C LEU A 20 19.23 -7.93 8.42
N ASN A 21 19.73 -8.06 9.65
CA ASN A 21 19.52 -7.10 10.74
C ASN A 21 19.91 -5.65 10.38
N ASN A 22 20.94 -5.48 9.55
CA ASN A 22 21.37 -4.15 9.09
C ASN A 22 20.54 -3.60 7.91
N ARG A 23 19.65 -4.41 7.34
CA ARG A 23 18.84 -4.04 6.18
C ARG A 23 17.36 -3.86 6.51
N ILE A 24 16.93 -4.35 7.68
CA ILE A 24 15.54 -4.35 8.10
C ILE A 24 15.40 -3.44 9.32
N LYS A 25 14.47 -2.50 9.25
CA LYS A 25 14.03 -1.71 10.39
C LYS A 25 12.63 -2.16 10.77
N LYS A 26 12.50 -2.80 11.93
CA LYS A 26 11.20 -3.25 12.47
C LYS A 26 10.57 -2.13 13.26
N PHE A 27 9.28 -1.87 13.00
CA PHE A 27 8.43 -0.98 13.77
C PHE A 27 7.33 -1.79 14.44
N LYS A 28 7.29 -1.77 15.78
CA LYS A 28 6.27 -2.47 16.58
C LYS A 28 5.18 -1.48 16.96
N MET A 29 4.36 -1.12 15.98
CA MET A 29 3.29 -0.16 16.13
C MET A 29 2.19 -0.41 15.08
N THR A 30 1.06 0.24 15.22
CA THR A 30 0.02 0.22 14.21
C THR A 30 0.44 1.02 12.96
N SER A 31 -0.18 0.76 11.81
CA SER A 31 0.04 1.55 10.59
C SER A 31 -0.30 3.03 10.82
N ASN A 32 -1.35 3.32 11.60
CA ASN A 32 -1.74 4.68 11.92
C ASN A 32 -0.63 5.43 12.69
N GLU A 33 -0.07 4.82 13.73
CA GLU A 33 1.06 5.39 14.49
C GLU A 33 2.30 5.56 13.60
N PHE A 34 2.58 4.59 12.75
CA PHE A 34 3.68 4.69 11.78
C PHE A 34 3.53 5.88 10.86
N PHE A 35 2.37 6.07 10.24
CA PHE A 35 2.12 7.19 9.33
C PHE A 35 2.17 8.55 10.01
N MET A 36 1.82 8.64 11.30
CA MET A 36 1.91 9.88 12.08
C MET A 36 3.36 10.31 12.34
N THR A 37 4.28 9.38 12.46
CA THR A 37 5.68 9.62 12.82
C THR A 37 6.66 9.51 11.65
N ASN A 38 6.23 8.95 10.52
CA ASN A 38 7.09 8.71 9.37
C ASN A 38 7.29 9.98 8.53
N SER A 39 8.56 10.35 8.32
CA SER A 39 8.96 11.46 7.43
C SER A 39 9.58 10.98 6.12
N MET A 40 9.74 9.67 5.94
CA MET A 40 10.43 9.11 4.77
C MET A 40 9.46 8.86 3.62
N LYS A 41 10.01 8.82 2.41
CA LYS A 41 9.35 8.34 1.19
C LYS A 41 9.90 6.98 0.79
N TYR A 42 9.11 6.22 0.03
CA TYR A 42 9.42 4.85 -0.36
C TYR A 42 9.21 4.64 -1.86
N ASP A 43 10.01 3.76 -2.46
CA ASP A 43 9.85 3.37 -3.88
C ASP A 43 8.92 2.18 -4.05
N LEU A 44 8.73 1.40 -2.99
CA LEU A 44 7.79 0.29 -2.94
C LEU A 44 7.14 0.23 -1.57
N ILE A 45 5.82 0.12 -1.56
CA ILE A 45 5.03 -0.10 -0.35
C ILE A 45 4.13 -1.31 -0.58
N PHE A 46 4.15 -2.26 0.36
CA PHE A 46 3.26 -3.41 0.39
C PHE A 46 2.29 -3.24 1.56
N VAL A 47 0.99 -3.23 1.27
CA VAL A 47 -0.08 -3.10 2.26
C VAL A 47 -0.72 -4.47 2.44
N ASP A 48 -0.49 -5.06 3.60
CA ASP A 48 -0.99 -6.37 4.02
C ASP A 48 -1.26 -6.32 5.54
N GLY A 49 -2.32 -5.62 5.92
CA GLY A 49 -2.66 -5.38 7.32
C GLY A 49 -4.07 -5.84 7.67
N ASP A 50 -4.87 -4.95 8.26
CA ASP A 50 -6.29 -5.21 8.53
C ASP A 50 -7.09 -5.26 7.23
N HIS A 51 -7.96 -6.27 7.09
CA HIS A 51 -8.75 -6.49 5.88
C HIS A 51 -10.10 -5.78 5.88
N SER A 52 -10.38 -4.92 6.86
CA SER A 52 -11.57 -4.08 6.82
C SER A 52 -11.41 -2.95 5.80
N SER A 53 -12.45 -2.72 4.99
CA SER A 53 -12.44 -1.65 3.98
C SER A 53 -12.04 -0.29 4.56
N ASN A 54 -12.43 0.02 5.80
CA ASN A 54 -12.09 1.29 6.44
C ASN A 54 -10.58 1.42 6.73
N GLN A 55 -9.96 0.37 7.30
CA GLN A 55 -8.52 0.42 7.57
C GLN A 55 -7.71 0.38 6.26
N VAL A 56 -8.10 -0.46 5.31
CA VAL A 56 -7.50 -0.50 3.97
C VAL A 56 -7.53 0.88 3.30
N LYS A 57 -8.64 1.62 3.40
CA LYS A 57 -8.74 2.99 2.88
C LYS A 57 -7.70 3.92 3.52
N ILE A 58 -7.53 3.84 4.84
CA ILE A 58 -6.56 4.67 5.59
C ILE A 58 -5.14 4.32 5.14
N ASP A 59 -4.82 3.03 5.11
CA ASP A 59 -3.49 2.55 4.76
C ASP A 59 -3.10 2.90 3.32
N ILE A 60 -3.99 2.70 2.36
CA ILE A 60 -3.75 3.09 0.95
C ILE A 60 -3.53 4.59 0.83
N THR A 61 -4.41 5.40 1.46
CA THR A 61 -4.36 6.86 1.36
C THR A 61 -3.05 7.40 1.92
N ASN A 62 -2.60 6.89 3.06
CA ASN A 62 -1.35 7.33 3.67
C ASN A 62 -0.13 6.77 2.96
N SER A 63 -0.18 5.51 2.50
CA SER A 63 0.86 4.92 1.66
C SER A 63 1.08 5.72 0.38
N TRP A 64 0.01 6.18 -0.27
CA TRP A 64 0.11 7.00 -1.48
C TRP A 64 0.81 8.33 -1.24
N LYS A 65 0.59 8.96 -0.07
CA LYS A 65 1.26 10.22 0.30
C LYS A 65 2.78 10.06 0.43
N ILE A 66 3.23 8.91 0.94
CA ILE A 66 4.65 8.63 1.18
C ILE A 66 5.32 7.79 0.08
N LEU A 67 4.57 7.38 -0.96
CA LEU A 67 5.12 6.71 -2.13
C LEU A 67 5.79 7.73 -3.06
N ASN A 68 7.00 7.44 -3.51
CA ASN A 68 7.70 8.22 -4.53
C ASN A 68 6.95 8.20 -5.87
N LYS A 69 7.13 9.23 -6.68
CA LYS A 69 6.73 9.21 -8.10
C LYS A 69 7.52 8.11 -8.81
N GLY A 70 6.84 7.31 -9.63
CA GLY A 70 7.41 6.12 -10.27
C GLY A 70 7.47 4.88 -9.37
N GLY A 71 7.18 5.01 -8.09
CA GLY A 71 7.14 3.91 -7.12
C GLY A 71 5.96 2.98 -7.31
N TYR A 72 6.01 1.85 -6.61
CA TYR A 72 4.99 0.79 -6.67
C TYR A 72 4.25 0.68 -5.33
N LEU A 73 2.92 0.65 -5.40
CA LEU A 73 2.03 0.29 -4.30
C LEU A 73 1.44 -1.08 -4.61
N ILE A 74 1.65 -2.03 -3.71
CA ILE A 74 1.08 -3.38 -3.79
C ILE A 74 0.07 -3.50 -2.66
N LEU A 75 -1.16 -3.86 -3.01
CA LEU A 75 -2.27 -4.05 -2.09
C LEU A 75 -2.65 -5.51 -2.08
N ASP A 76 -2.53 -6.15 -0.93
CA ASP A 76 -2.91 -7.56 -0.76
C ASP A 76 -4.43 -7.71 -0.58
N ASP A 77 -4.87 -8.95 -0.53
CA ASP A 77 -6.24 -9.33 -0.19
C ASP A 77 -7.35 -8.69 -1.04
N TYR A 78 -7.07 -8.32 -2.29
CA TYR A 78 -8.10 -7.77 -3.18
C TYR A 78 -9.28 -8.74 -3.36
N MET A 79 -9.02 -10.04 -3.38
CA MET A 79 -10.03 -11.09 -3.51
C MET A 79 -10.61 -11.54 -2.16
N TRP A 80 -10.23 -10.92 -1.05
CA TRP A 80 -10.78 -11.23 0.27
C TRP A 80 -12.27 -10.91 0.36
N TRP A 81 -13.08 -11.87 0.82
CA TRP A 81 -14.55 -11.80 0.82
C TRP A 81 -15.19 -12.28 2.12
N PHE A 82 -14.49 -12.10 3.23
CA PHE A 82 -14.96 -12.59 4.53
C PHE A 82 -16.23 -11.90 5.02
N TYR A 83 -16.39 -10.61 4.74
CA TYR A 83 -17.58 -9.87 5.15
C TYR A 83 -18.72 -10.07 4.16
N LYS A 84 -19.94 -10.46 4.68
CA LYS A 84 -21.16 -10.59 3.87
C LYS A 84 -21.54 -9.28 3.17
N ASP A 85 -21.35 -8.15 3.85
CA ASP A 85 -21.46 -6.83 3.25
C ASP A 85 -20.22 -6.55 2.41
N LEU A 86 -20.36 -6.60 1.09
CA LEU A 86 -19.26 -6.44 0.15
C LEU A 86 -18.54 -5.09 0.30
N LYS A 87 -19.24 -4.05 0.80
CA LYS A 87 -18.64 -2.73 1.04
C LYS A 87 -17.61 -2.74 2.18
N LYS A 88 -17.64 -3.76 3.02
CA LYS A 88 -16.69 -3.94 4.13
C LYS A 88 -15.43 -4.69 3.75
N ASN A 89 -15.38 -5.31 2.58
CA ASN A 89 -14.21 -6.02 2.08
C ASN A 89 -13.17 -5.06 1.44
N PRO A 90 -11.88 -5.43 1.38
CA PRO A 90 -10.80 -4.61 0.88
C PRO A 90 -11.04 -4.04 -0.52
N ALA A 91 -11.57 -4.85 -1.43
CA ALA A 91 -11.83 -4.46 -2.82
C ALA A 91 -12.66 -3.17 -2.95
N SER A 92 -13.59 -2.91 -2.02
CA SER A 92 -14.40 -1.69 -2.04
C SER A 92 -13.55 -0.43 -1.95
N SER A 93 -12.63 -0.38 -0.98
CA SER A 93 -11.73 0.77 -0.81
C SER A 93 -10.65 0.84 -1.88
N ILE A 94 -10.14 -0.30 -2.32
CA ILE A 94 -9.15 -0.39 -3.41
C ILE A 94 -9.72 0.17 -4.71
N ASN A 95 -10.92 -0.26 -5.10
CA ASN A 95 -11.59 0.22 -6.32
C ASN A 95 -11.87 1.72 -6.26
N ASN A 96 -12.39 2.21 -5.13
CA ASN A 96 -12.62 3.64 -4.94
C ASN A 96 -11.33 4.45 -5.03
N PHE A 97 -10.23 3.95 -4.46
CA PHE A 97 -8.94 4.61 -4.56
C PHE A 97 -8.43 4.67 -6.00
N ILE A 98 -8.50 3.57 -6.75
CA ILE A 98 -8.08 3.50 -8.16
C ILE A 98 -8.87 4.53 -9.00
N VAL A 99 -10.18 4.53 -8.90
CA VAL A 99 -11.05 5.45 -9.66
C VAL A 99 -10.70 6.91 -9.36
N ASN A 100 -10.52 7.26 -8.09
CA ASN A 100 -10.25 8.63 -7.67
C ASN A 100 -8.82 9.11 -8.01
N ASN A 101 -7.89 8.19 -8.26
CA ASN A 101 -6.49 8.52 -8.53
C ASN A 101 -6.00 8.04 -9.92
N ILE A 102 -6.91 7.70 -10.81
CA ILE A 102 -6.58 7.08 -12.11
C ILE A 102 -5.60 7.92 -12.94
N SER A 103 -5.68 9.25 -12.87
CA SER A 103 -4.77 10.17 -13.56
C SER A 103 -3.33 10.14 -13.00
N GLU A 104 -3.15 9.69 -11.77
CA GLU A 104 -1.83 9.54 -11.14
C GLU A 104 -1.23 8.13 -11.30
N ILE A 105 -1.96 7.22 -11.96
CA ILE A 105 -1.56 5.82 -12.14
C ILE A 105 -1.01 5.63 -13.55
N SER A 106 0.25 5.16 -13.67
CA SER A 106 0.87 4.85 -14.96
C SER A 106 0.74 3.39 -15.36
N SER A 107 0.53 2.48 -14.41
CA SER A 107 0.31 1.06 -14.66
C SER A 107 -0.51 0.46 -13.54
N LEU A 108 -1.43 -0.43 -13.90
CA LEU A 108 -2.32 -1.14 -12.99
C LEU A 108 -2.38 -2.62 -13.38
N LYS A 109 -2.12 -3.51 -12.42
CA LYS A 109 -2.34 -4.96 -12.56
C LYS A 109 -3.24 -5.41 -11.41
N ILE A 110 -4.29 -6.16 -11.75
CA ILE A 110 -5.28 -6.67 -10.78
C ILE A 110 -5.31 -8.19 -10.88
N TRP A 111 -5.11 -8.84 -9.74
CA TRP A 111 -5.21 -10.27 -9.53
C TRP A 111 -5.67 -10.51 -8.08
N GLN A 112 -5.11 -11.49 -7.37
CA GLN A 112 -5.29 -11.62 -5.91
C GLN A 112 -4.75 -10.39 -5.16
N GLN A 113 -3.73 -9.78 -5.74
CA GLN A 113 -3.15 -8.50 -5.32
C GLN A 113 -3.40 -7.45 -6.39
N VAL A 114 -3.42 -6.19 -5.98
CA VAL A 114 -3.43 -5.05 -6.90
C VAL A 114 -2.08 -4.38 -6.87
N ILE A 115 -1.42 -4.27 -8.03
CA ILE A 115 -0.13 -3.61 -8.19
C ILE A 115 -0.35 -2.32 -8.97
N ILE A 116 -0.04 -1.20 -8.32
CA ILE A 116 -0.20 0.15 -8.86
C ILE A 116 1.17 0.79 -9.01
N LYS A 117 1.51 1.26 -10.21
CA LYS A 117 2.68 2.11 -10.41
C LYS A 117 2.24 3.57 -10.43
N ARG A 118 2.83 4.39 -9.56
CA ARG A 118 2.56 5.83 -9.54
C ARG A 118 3.19 6.52 -10.74
N ASN A 119 2.47 7.46 -11.35
CA ASN A 119 2.99 8.22 -12.48
C ASN A 119 4.20 9.08 -12.06
N ILE A 120 5.18 9.20 -12.95
CA ILE A 120 6.35 10.06 -12.76
C ILE A 120 5.98 11.53 -13.06
N TYR A 121 5.11 11.76 -14.04
CA TYR A 121 4.78 13.09 -14.56
C TYR A 121 3.30 13.42 -14.39
N LEU A 122 2.97 14.36 -13.48
CA LEU A 122 1.64 14.97 -13.41
C LEU A 122 1.40 16.03 -14.51
N TYR A 123 2.46 16.48 -15.22
CA TYR A 123 2.41 17.65 -16.10
C TYR A 123 2.20 17.36 -17.59
N PHE A 124 2.37 16.13 -18.05
CA PHE A 124 2.33 15.85 -19.50
C PHE A 124 0.93 15.89 -20.11
N TYR A 125 -0.11 15.57 -19.36
CA TYR A 125 -1.49 15.62 -19.88
C TYR A 125 -2.02 17.05 -20.07
N PHE A 126 -1.52 18.01 -19.29
CA PHE A 126 -1.96 19.40 -19.43
C PHE A 126 -1.35 20.11 -20.66
N ILE A 127 -0.15 19.73 -21.07
CA ILE A 127 0.54 20.34 -22.21
C ILE A 127 0.00 19.79 -23.54
N GLN A 128 -0.34 18.50 -23.62
CA GLN A 128 -0.93 17.94 -24.85
C GLN A 128 -2.34 18.50 -25.13
N SER A 129 -3.13 18.82 -24.12
CA SER A 129 -4.45 19.44 -24.32
C SER A 129 -4.38 20.93 -24.72
N ILE A 130 -3.23 21.59 -24.54
CA ILE A 130 -3.01 22.98 -24.93
C ILE A 130 -2.43 23.08 -26.35
N ILE A 131 -1.68 22.07 -26.79
CA ILE A 131 -1.02 22.09 -28.13
C ILE A 131 -1.97 21.59 -29.24
N LEU A 132 -3.07 20.94 -28.93
CA LEU A 132 -4.03 20.39 -29.88
C LEU A 132 -5.31 21.24 -30.01
N LYS A 133 -5.30 22.47 -29.60
CA LYS A 133 -6.27 23.53 -29.94
C LYS A 133 -5.57 24.60 -30.76
#